data_c91436134e9db223339c9c0234903ecb
#
_entry.id   c91436134e9db223339c9c0234903ecb
#
_cell.length_a   1.000
_cell.length_b   1.000
_cell.length_c   1.000
_cell.angle_alpha   90.00
_cell.angle_beta   90.00
_cell.angle_gamma   90.00
#
_symmetry.space_group_name_H-M   'P 1'
#
loop_
_entity.id
_entity.type
_entity.pdbx_description
1 polymer ?
#
loop_
_entity_poly.entity_id
_entity_poly.type
_entity_poly.pdbx_seq_one_letter_code
_entity_poly.pdbx_strand_id
1 'polypeptide(L)'
;ISTPKPLEADPTMSFAVKSVNDTSTRVGDVVTPEASGIYVDTFADDTIGIAVIASHQQRNNGVNGAVVNGWYTRPGDDIMPNGSRDAKLADDENQINRPTTAGSNYSLPQSMAYNIAEYRSKRTNGQLVLQMAPSDNTSITLDYIRSEFDLERSYSDLSAWFSNTAAVSQSSEWSDGPISSPIYYSEVVDNADFAMGTGEDGRKNINKSLGLNFDIQVNDELALNFDYHD
;
A
#
# COMPACT_ATOMS: atom_id res chain seq x y z
N ILE A 1 14.04 14.07 -3.74
CA ILE A 1 13.65 15.07 -2.72
C ILE A 1 14.95 15.71 -2.31
N SER A 2 15.08 17.03 -2.43
CA SER A 2 16.25 17.76 -1.98
C SER A 2 15.98 18.36 -0.62
N THR A 3 17.01 18.42 0.23
CA THR A 3 16.97 19.15 1.51
C THR A 3 16.74 20.63 1.21
N PRO A 4 15.80 21.31 1.90
CA PRO A 4 15.66 22.76 1.79
C PRO A 4 16.97 23.47 2.14
N LYS A 5 17.25 24.55 1.44
CA LYS A 5 18.41 25.40 1.71
C LYS A 5 17.91 26.77 2.22
N PRO A 6 17.78 26.96 3.53
CA PRO A 6 17.16 28.15 4.07
C PRO A 6 17.92 29.45 3.78
N LEU A 7 19.22 29.42 3.55
CA LEU A 7 20.00 30.61 3.15
C LEU A 7 19.76 31.04 1.69
N GLU A 8 19.19 30.14 0.86
CA GLU A 8 18.87 30.40 -0.54
C GLU A 8 17.36 30.67 -0.76
N ALA A 9 16.56 30.61 0.30
CA ALA A 9 15.11 30.73 0.24
C ALA A 9 14.61 32.03 0.85
N ASP A 10 13.51 32.55 0.31
CA ASP A 10 12.84 33.71 0.92
C ASP A 10 12.24 33.31 2.29
N PRO A 11 12.24 34.24 3.28
CA PRO A 11 11.59 34.02 4.57
C PRO A 11 10.13 33.61 4.36
N THR A 12 9.75 32.47 4.90
CA THR A 12 8.45 31.86 4.66
C THR A 12 7.85 31.32 5.94
N MET A 13 6.59 31.66 6.21
CA MET A 13 5.80 31.03 7.24
C MET A 13 4.42 30.68 6.69
N SER A 14 4.07 29.40 6.77
CA SER A 14 2.76 28.92 6.35
C SER A 14 2.25 27.87 7.33
N PHE A 15 0.96 27.91 7.60
CA PHE A 15 0.28 26.92 8.45
C PHE A 15 -1.07 26.56 7.83
N ALA A 16 -1.38 25.28 7.79
CA ALA A 16 -2.63 24.77 7.27
C ALA A 16 -3.27 23.79 8.25
N VAL A 17 -4.57 23.90 8.42
CA VAL A 17 -5.41 22.93 9.14
C VAL A 17 -6.53 22.50 8.23
N LYS A 18 -6.79 21.20 8.19
CA LYS A 18 -7.92 20.62 7.46
C LYS A 18 -8.69 19.70 8.37
N SER A 19 -9.98 19.58 8.10
CA SER A 19 -10.86 18.56 8.64
C SER A 19 -11.27 17.64 7.49
N VAL A 20 -11.07 16.35 7.65
CA VAL A 20 -11.42 15.34 6.64
C VAL A 20 -12.55 14.49 7.16
N ASN A 21 -13.62 14.45 6.37
CA ASN A 21 -14.79 13.61 6.62
C ASN A 21 -14.73 12.39 5.70
N ASP A 22 -14.61 11.19 6.27
CA ASP A 22 -14.66 9.94 5.53
C ASP A 22 -15.93 9.16 5.89
N THR A 23 -16.86 9.10 4.95
CA THR A 23 -18.18 8.48 5.13
C THR A 23 -18.12 6.95 5.13
N SER A 24 -16.99 6.34 4.82
CA SER A 24 -16.80 4.88 4.90
C SER A 24 -16.48 4.41 6.32
N THR A 25 -16.11 5.34 7.21
CA THR A 25 -15.78 5.05 8.61
C THR A 25 -16.99 4.51 9.37
N ARG A 26 -16.88 3.34 9.95
CA ARG A 26 -17.90 2.73 10.84
C ARG A 26 -17.42 2.67 12.28
N VAL A 27 -16.12 2.68 12.51
CA VAL A 27 -15.52 2.59 13.85
C VAL A 27 -14.50 3.72 14.01
N GLY A 28 -14.67 4.55 15.02
CA GLY A 28 -13.83 5.73 15.28
C GLY A 28 -14.45 7.02 14.78
N ASP A 29 -13.63 8.06 14.67
CA ASP A 29 -14.07 9.38 14.28
C ASP A 29 -14.23 9.48 12.76
N VAL A 30 -15.43 9.85 12.31
CA VAL A 30 -15.75 10.11 10.90
C VAL A 30 -15.03 11.36 10.40
N VAL A 31 -14.78 12.30 11.30
CA VAL A 31 -14.08 13.55 11.02
C VAL A 31 -12.72 13.53 11.69
N THR A 32 -11.66 13.66 10.91
CA THR A 32 -10.28 13.57 11.38
C THR A 32 -9.47 14.81 11.02
N PRO A 33 -8.53 15.25 11.89
CA PRO A 33 -7.73 16.42 11.65
C PRO A 33 -6.52 16.17 10.78
N GLU A 34 -6.13 17.19 10.02
CA GLU A 34 -4.82 17.34 9.42
C GLU A 34 -4.27 18.71 9.77
N ALA A 35 -2.98 18.78 10.09
CA ALA A 35 -2.26 20.02 10.25
C ALA A 35 -0.90 19.94 9.59
N SER A 36 -0.45 21.02 9.00
CA SER A 36 0.91 21.14 8.46
C SER A 36 1.42 22.56 8.58
N GLY A 37 2.72 22.70 8.68
CA GLY A 37 3.37 24.00 8.73
C GLY A 37 4.78 23.95 8.19
N ILE A 38 5.20 25.10 7.70
CA ILE A 38 6.57 25.40 7.27
C ILE A 38 6.97 26.75 7.84
N TYR A 39 8.18 26.80 8.34
CA TYR A 39 8.86 28.02 8.73
C TYR A 39 10.27 28.00 8.14
N VAL A 40 10.65 29.07 7.44
CA VAL A 40 11.98 29.28 6.89
C VAL A 40 12.35 30.73 7.18
N ASP A 41 13.53 30.94 7.74
CA ASP A 41 14.03 32.28 8.03
C ASP A 41 15.56 32.27 8.12
N THR A 42 16.15 33.47 8.04
CA THR A 42 17.59 33.69 8.17
C THR A 42 17.88 34.64 9.33
N PHE A 43 19.08 34.53 9.91
CA PHE A 43 19.54 35.27 11.07
C PHE A 43 21.01 35.61 10.90
N ALA A 44 21.50 36.54 11.74
CA ALA A 44 22.90 36.95 11.81
C ALA A 44 23.43 37.43 10.45
N ASP A 45 22.75 38.44 9.86
CA ASP A 45 23.08 38.99 8.55
C ASP A 45 23.17 37.91 7.45
N ASP A 46 22.13 37.04 7.42
CA ASP A 46 21.97 35.93 6.47
C ASP A 46 23.08 34.85 6.50
N THR A 47 23.82 34.76 7.62
CA THR A 47 24.83 33.71 7.81
C THR A 47 24.30 32.44 8.46
N ILE A 48 23.11 32.48 9.05
CA ILE A 48 22.44 31.32 9.67
C ILE A 48 21.04 31.24 9.10
N GLY A 49 20.70 30.10 8.54
CA GLY A 49 19.36 29.79 8.03
C GLY A 49 18.74 28.61 8.76
N ILE A 50 17.45 28.68 9.02
CA ILE A 50 16.66 27.61 9.64
C ILE A 50 15.44 27.29 8.78
N ALA A 51 15.16 26.00 8.60
CA ALA A 51 13.88 25.55 8.07
C ALA A 51 13.27 24.47 8.98
N VAL A 52 12.01 24.65 9.32
CA VAL A 52 11.21 23.70 10.10
C VAL A 52 9.98 23.35 9.32
N ILE A 53 9.79 22.06 9.04
CA ILE A 53 8.61 21.55 8.37
C ILE A 53 7.99 20.48 9.27
N ALA A 54 6.69 20.56 9.49
CA ALA A 54 5.97 19.56 10.27
C ALA A 54 4.61 19.28 9.68
N SER A 55 4.17 18.03 9.79
CA SER A 55 2.80 17.65 9.44
C SER A 55 2.28 16.55 10.35
N HIS A 56 0.98 16.60 10.63
CA HIS A 56 0.25 15.56 11.31
C HIS A 56 -1.05 15.27 10.56
N GLN A 57 -1.33 14.00 10.36
CA GLN A 57 -2.50 13.53 9.66
C GLN A 57 -3.09 12.32 10.40
N GLN A 58 -4.39 12.35 10.62
CA GLN A 58 -5.15 11.21 11.07
C GLN A 58 -6.16 10.81 9.99
N ARG A 59 -6.38 9.48 9.81
CA ARG A 59 -7.39 8.94 8.93
C ARG A 59 -8.03 7.73 9.56
N ASN A 60 -9.37 7.69 9.47
CA ASN A 60 -10.16 6.50 9.75
C ASN A 60 -10.97 6.22 8.48
N ASN A 61 -11.00 4.98 8.06
CA ASN A 61 -11.80 4.56 6.89
C ASN A 61 -12.19 3.11 6.99
N GLY A 62 -13.32 2.77 6.38
CA GLY A 62 -13.81 1.40 6.27
C GLY A 62 -13.76 0.89 4.82
N VAL A 63 -13.53 -0.39 4.65
CA VAL A 63 -13.55 -1.07 3.35
C VAL A 63 -14.43 -2.29 3.43
N ASN A 64 -15.33 -2.43 2.45
CA ASN A 64 -16.07 -3.67 2.22
C ASN A 64 -15.64 -4.24 0.88
N GLY A 65 -15.38 -5.53 0.84
CA GLY A 65 -14.96 -6.20 -0.38
C GLY A 65 -15.63 -7.55 -0.54
N ALA A 66 -16.08 -7.85 -1.74
CA ALA A 66 -16.43 -9.21 -2.15
C ALA A 66 -15.37 -9.68 -3.13
N VAL A 67 -14.78 -10.82 -2.85
CA VAL A 67 -13.65 -11.35 -3.62
C VAL A 67 -13.85 -12.83 -3.94
N VAL A 68 -13.34 -13.23 -5.10
CA VAL A 68 -13.20 -14.62 -5.48
C VAL A 68 -11.71 -14.91 -5.55
N ASN A 69 -11.23 -15.86 -4.75
CA ASN A 69 -9.83 -16.07 -4.47
C ASN A 69 -9.34 -17.47 -4.87
N GLY A 70 -8.00 -17.59 -4.90
CA GLY A 70 -7.34 -18.87 -5.00
C GLY A 70 -7.58 -19.57 -6.33
N TRP A 71 -7.46 -18.84 -7.43
CA TRP A 71 -7.57 -19.43 -8.76
C TRP A 71 -6.44 -20.41 -9.03
N TYR A 72 -6.78 -21.61 -9.46
CA TYR A 72 -5.80 -22.58 -9.93
C TYR A 72 -6.17 -23.12 -11.31
N THR A 73 -5.12 -23.28 -12.10
CA THR A 73 -5.23 -23.65 -13.52
C THR A 73 -5.06 -25.15 -13.70
N ARG A 74 -5.85 -25.71 -14.61
CA ARG A 74 -5.83 -27.11 -15.04
C ARG A 74 -5.68 -27.18 -16.56
N PRO A 75 -4.99 -28.22 -17.08
CA PRO A 75 -5.04 -28.53 -18.50
C PRO A 75 -6.45 -28.91 -18.94
N GLY A 76 -6.85 -28.53 -20.15
CA GLY A 76 -8.17 -28.83 -20.68
C GLY A 76 -8.45 -30.32 -20.83
N ASP A 77 -7.44 -31.11 -21.17
CA ASP A 77 -7.51 -32.58 -21.25
C ASP A 77 -7.33 -33.28 -19.89
N ASP A 78 -7.21 -32.49 -18.81
CA ASP A 78 -7.00 -32.95 -17.44
C ASP A 78 -5.73 -33.83 -17.23
N ILE A 79 -4.78 -33.78 -18.15
CA ILE A 79 -3.50 -34.47 -18.03
C ILE A 79 -2.47 -33.48 -17.44
N MET A 80 -2.07 -33.75 -16.21
CA MET A 80 -1.05 -32.95 -15.52
C MET A 80 0.34 -33.13 -16.13
N PRO A 81 1.28 -32.19 -15.97
CA PRO A 81 2.63 -32.30 -16.54
C PRO A 81 3.41 -33.54 -16.13
N ASN A 82 3.06 -34.18 -15.01
CA ASN A 82 3.63 -35.45 -14.57
C ASN A 82 2.96 -36.70 -15.20
N GLY A 83 2.01 -36.48 -16.12
CA GLY A 83 1.25 -37.54 -16.80
C GLY A 83 0.08 -38.12 -16.00
N SER A 84 -0.16 -37.65 -14.77
CA SER A 84 -1.34 -38.09 -14.03
C SER A 84 -2.60 -37.38 -14.52
N ARG A 85 -3.75 -38.03 -14.45
CA ARG A 85 -5.05 -37.42 -14.69
C ARG A 85 -5.56 -36.80 -13.38
N ASP A 86 -5.86 -35.52 -13.42
CA ASP A 86 -6.52 -34.82 -12.32
C ASP A 86 -7.82 -34.17 -12.85
N ALA A 87 -8.80 -35.03 -13.05
CA ALA A 87 -10.06 -34.68 -13.68
C ALA A 87 -11.09 -34.26 -12.62
N LYS A 88 -10.95 -33.06 -12.05
CA LYS A 88 -11.98 -32.58 -11.10
C LYS A 88 -13.33 -32.36 -11.77
N LEU A 89 -13.32 -31.87 -13.01
CA LEU A 89 -14.53 -31.54 -13.76
C LEU A 89 -14.65 -32.25 -15.11
N ALA A 90 -13.76 -33.20 -15.44
CA ALA A 90 -13.58 -33.71 -16.78
C ALA A 90 -14.83 -34.31 -17.41
N ASP A 91 -15.55 -35.11 -16.66
CA ASP A 91 -16.66 -35.90 -17.14
C ASP A 91 -18.03 -35.37 -16.66
N ASP A 92 -18.08 -34.08 -16.28
CA ASP A 92 -19.30 -33.48 -15.75
C ASP A 92 -20.09 -32.79 -16.86
N GLU A 93 -21.26 -33.34 -17.18
CA GLU A 93 -22.19 -32.75 -18.15
C GLU A 93 -22.73 -31.36 -17.75
N ASN A 94 -22.59 -31.00 -16.49
CA ASN A 94 -22.97 -29.68 -16.00
C ASN A 94 -21.89 -28.61 -16.25
N GLN A 95 -20.73 -28.99 -16.79
CA GLN A 95 -19.66 -28.05 -17.17
C GLN A 95 -19.77 -27.65 -18.64
N ILE A 96 -20.75 -26.83 -18.95
CA ILE A 96 -21.14 -26.47 -20.33
C ILE A 96 -20.03 -25.62 -20.98
N ASN A 97 -19.55 -26.08 -22.16
CA ASN A 97 -18.51 -25.40 -22.95
C ASN A 97 -17.14 -25.24 -22.24
N ARG A 98 -16.85 -26.02 -21.23
CA ARG A 98 -15.51 -26.06 -20.64
C ARG A 98 -14.48 -26.48 -21.71
N PRO A 99 -13.29 -25.83 -21.76
CA PRO A 99 -12.21 -26.30 -22.63
C PRO A 99 -11.77 -27.70 -22.23
N THR A 100 -11.70 -28.64 -23.20
CA THR A 100 -11.39 -30.05 -22.95
C THR A 100 -10.24 -30.60 -23.80
N THR A 101 -9.66 -29.76 -24.67
CA THR A 101 -8.63 -30.20 -25.61
C THR A 101 -7.22 -30.08 -25.05
N ALA A 102 -6.31 -30.94 -25.48
CA ALA A 102 -4.89 -30.80 -25.17
C ALA A 102 -4.36 -29.43 -25.63
N GLY A 103 -3.58 -28.78 -24.74
CA GLY A 103 -3.06 -27.44 -24.98
C GLY A 103 -3.99 -26.29 -24.60
N SER A 104 -5.29 -26.54 -24.36
CA SER A 104 -6.15 -25.56 -23.68
C SER A 104 -5.97 -25.63 -22.17
N ASN A 105 -6.32 -24.53 -21.48
CA ASN A 105 -6.29 -24.48 -20.02
C ASN A 105 -7.56 -23.85 -19.49
N TYR A 106 -7.98 -24.28 -18.32
CA TYR A 106 -9.07 -23.66 -17.57
C TYR A 106 -8.65 -23.39 -16.13
N SER A 107 -9.27 -22.39 -15.51
CA SER A 107 -9.00 -22.00 -14.14
C SER A 107 -10.28 -22.06 -13.32
N LEU A 108 -10.17 -22.50 -12.08
CA LEU A 108 -11.28 -22.62 -11.14
C LEU A 108 -11.03 -21.77 -9.90
N PRO A 109 -12.07 -21.14 -9.35
CA PRO A 109 -11.95 -20.44 -8.08
C PRO A 109 -11.86 -21.44 -6.93
N GLN A 110 -11.08 -21.10 -5.91
CA GLN A 110 -10.96 -21.93 -4.71
C GLN A 110 -11.92 -21.51 -3.60
N SER A 111 -12.16 -20.21 -3.50
CA SER A 111 -13.05 -19.64 -2.49
C SER A 111 -13.65 -18.32 -2.93
N MET A 112 -14.74 -17.95 -2.27
CA MET A 112 -15.26 -16.59 -2.27
C MET A 112 -15.32 -16.07 -0.84
N ALA A 113 -15.12 -14.77 -0.66
CA ALA A 113 -15.18 -14.14 0.65
C ALA A 113 -15.82 -12.77 0.58
N TYR A 114 -16.49 -12.39 1.66
CA TYR A 114 -16.91 -11.04 1.94
C TYR A 114 -16.11 -10.50 3.11
N ASN A 115 -15.36 -9.44 2.87
CA ASN A 115 -14.44 -8.86 3.84
C ASN A 115 -14.94 -7.49 4.29
N ILE A 116 -14.86 -7.23 5.58
CA ILE A 116 -15.11 -5.94 6.20
C ILE A 116 -13.85 -5.57 6.96
N ALA A 117 -13.28 -4.41 6.67
CA ALA A 117 -12.11 -3.94 7.38
C ALA A 117 -12.24 -2.47 7.77
N GLU A 118 -11.74 -2.14 8.94
CA GLU A 118 -11.61 -0.79 9.47
C GLU A 118 -10.15 -0.46 9.66
N TYR A 119 -9.77 0.73 9.20
CA TYR A 119 -8.41 1.22 9.28
C TYR A 119 -8.37 2.51 10.10
N ARG A 120 -7.42 2.60 10.99
CA ARG A 120 -7.04 3.83 11.68
C ARG A 120 -5.58 4.09 11.42
N SER A 121 -5.27 5.24 10.88
CA SER A 121 -3.89 5.60 10.62
C SER A 121 -3.54 6.99 11.13
N LYS A 122 -2.32 7.11 11.62
CA LYS A 122 -1.71 8.39 12.02
C LYS A 122 -0.37 8.52 11.32
N ARG A 123 -0.11 9.71 10.79
CA ARG A 123 1.18 10.04 10.20
C ARG A 123 1.67 11.35 10.76
N THR A 124 2.88 11.34 11.28
CA THR A 124 3.55 12.54 11.77
C THR A 124 4.91 12.64 11.11
N ASN A 125 5.18 13.76 10.46
CA ASN A 125 6.45 14.04 9.84
C ASN A 125 7.02 15.33 10.42
N GLY A 126 8.34 15.36 10.58
CA GLY A 126 9.10 16.54 10.94
C GLY A 126 10.42 16.58 10.20
N GLN A 127 10.80 17.78 9.77
CA GLN A 127 12.12 18.06 9.23
C GLN A 127 12.64 19.35 9.84
N LEU A 128 13.88 19.32 10.28
CA LEU A 128 14.63 20.47 10.75
C LEU A 128 15.88 20.59 9.89
N VAL A 129 16.14 21.76 9.36
CA VAL A 129 17.37 22.09 8.64
C VAL A 129 17.99 23.32 9.26
N LEU A 130 19.25 23.21 9.57
CA LEU A 130 20.09 24.32 10.00
C LEU A 130 21.23 24.48 8.99
N GLN A 131 21.32 25.65 8.38
CA GLN A 131 22.37 25.99 7.41
C GLN A 131 23.18 27.16 7.95
N MET A 132 24.50 27.08 7.81
CA MET A 132 25.42 28.12 8.24
C MET A 132 26.38 28.46 7.11
N ALA A 133 26.61 29.74 6.89
CA ALA A 133 27.60 30.26 5.95
C ALA A 133 28.64 31.09 6.72
N PRO A 134 29.67 30.44 7.33
CA PRO A 134 30.68 31.15 8.10
C PRO A 134 31.57 32.07 7.25
N SER A 135 31.52 31.94 5.96
CA SER A 135 32.14 32.82 4.96
C SER A 135 31.40 32.71 3.63
N ASP A 136 31.60 33.63 2.71
CA ASP A 136 30.94 33.70 1.39
C ASP A 136 31.18 32.44 0.53
N ASN A 137 32.22 31.70 0.82
CA ASN A 137 32.62 30.52 0.05
C ASN A 137 32.40 29.18 0.80
N THR A 138 31.77 29.21 1.96
CA THR A 138 31.61 27.99 2.77
C THR A 138 30.16 27.88 3.26
N SER A 139 29.55 26.72 3.07
CA SER A 139 28.22 26.38 3.58
C SER A 139 28.27 25.05 4.33
N ILE A 140 27.61 25.01 5.48
CA ILE A 140 27.43 23.81 6.31
C ILE A 140 25.93 23.63 6.52
N THR A 141 25.41 22.46 6.17
CA THR A 141 24.01 22.13 6.36
C THR A 141 23.88 20.89 7.26
N LEU A 142 23.15 21.03 8.33
CA LEU A 142 22.72 19.94 9.19
C LEU A 142 21.22 19.75 9.02
N ASP A 143 20.77 18.54 8.71
CA ASP A 143 19.36 18.23 8.62
C ASP A 143 18.98 17.01 9.45
N TYR A 144 17.76 17.03 9.97
CA TYR A 144 17.17 15.91 10.68
C TYR A 144 15.74 15.71 10.19
N ILE A 145 15.45 14.48 9.79
CA ILE A 145 14.13 14.06 9.37
C ILE A 145 13.61 12.99 10.32
N ARG A 146 12.35 13.10 10.71
CA ARG A 146 11.59 12.03 11.37
C ARG A 146 10.25 11.87 10.69
N SER A 147 9.95 10.64 10.28
CA SER A 147 8.64 10.24 9.76
C SER A 147 8.12 9.06 10.57
N GLU A 148 6.94 9.19 11.12
CA GLU A 148 6.26 8.15 11.87
C GLU A 148 4.91 7.86 11.21
N PHE A 149 4.65 6.59 10.92
CA PHE A 149 3.39 6.09 10.42
C PHE A 149 2.91 4.95 11.31
N ASP A 150 1.73 5.12 11.88
CA ASP A 150 1.04 4.15 12.71
C ASP A 150 -0.26 3.75 12.03
N LEU A 151 -0.47 2.46 11.83
CA LEU A 151 -1.64 1.88 11.19
C LEU A 151 -2.19 0.76 12.07
N GLU A 152 -3.45 0.86 12.41
CA GLU A 152 -4.25 -0.20 13.03
C GLU A 152 -5.32 -0.65 12.04
N ARG A 153 -5.53 -1.94 11.94
CA ARG A 153 -6.57 -2.56 11.14
C ARG A 153 -7.32 -3.57 11.98
N SER A 154 -8.63 -3.48 12.01
CA SER A 154 -9.52 -4.55 12.46
C SER A 154 -10.32 -5.08 11.27
N TYR A 155 -10.52 -6.38 11.20
CA TYR A 155 -11.22 -6.98 10.07
C TYR A 155 -12.08 -8.18 10.51
N SER A 156 -13.10 -8.43 9.71
CA SER A 156 -13.90 -9.64 9.77
C SER A 156 -14.16 -10.14 8.36
N ASP A 157 -14.19 -11.43 8.19
CA ASP A 157 -14.51 -12.06 6.91
C ASP A 157 -15.49 -13.23 7.10
N LEU A 158 -16.27 -13.43 6.07
CA LEU A 158 -17.10 -14.62 5.86
C LEU A 158 -16.70 -15.23 4.53
N SER A 159 -16.28 -16.48 4.52
CA SER A 159 -15.84 -17.16 3.30
C SER A 159 -16.50 -18.52 3.10
N ALA A 160 -16.68 -18.88 1.83
CA ALA A 160 -17.10 -20.19 1.40
C ALA A 160 -16.02 -20.79 0.48
N TRP A 161 -15.66 -22.02 0.74
CA TRP A 161 -14.66 -22.74 -0.06
C TRP A 161 -15.36 -23.65 -1.05
N PHE A 162 -14.91 -23.62 -2.30
CA PHE A 162 -15.38 -24.51 -3.33
C PHE A 162 -14.71 -25.88 -3.24
N SER A 163 -15.49 -26.95 -3.37
CA SER A 163 -14.98 -28.31 -3.45
C SER A 163 -14.42 -28.63 -4.84
N ASN A 164 -14.91 -27.96 -5.86
CA ASN A 164 -14.53 -28.13 -7.27
C ASN A 164 -14.61 -29.57 -7.73
N THR A 165 -15.66 -30.28 -7.33
CA THR A 165 -15.90 -31.66 -7.76
C THR A 165 -17.06 -31.73 -8.73
N ALA A 166 -16.97 -32.61 -9.72
CA ALA A 166 -17.99 -32.80 -10.74
C ALA A 166 -19.38 -33.05 -10.18
N ALA A 167 -19.46 -33.82 -9.09
CA ALA A 167 -20.73 -34.22 -8.50
C ALA A 167 -21.58 -33.07 -7.93
N VAL A 168 -20.97 -31.94 -7.59
CA VAL A 168 -21.67 -30.85 -6.91
C VAL A 168 -21.55 -29.50 -7.62
N SER A 169 -20.68 -29.41 -8.64
CA SER A 169 -20.37 -28.16 -9.32
C SER A 169 -21.08 -28.03 -10.67
N GLN A 170 -21.38 -26.80 -11.02
CA GLN A 170 -21.95 -26.43 -12.30
C GLN A 170 -21.27 -25.17 -12.83
N SER A 171 -20.93 -25.15 -14.10
CA SER A 171 -20.41 -23.95 -14.77
C SER A 171 -20.95 -23.81 -16.18
N SER A 172 -21.00 -22.57 -16.65
CA SER A 172 -21.32 -22.23 -18.04
C SER A 172 -20.67 -20.91 -18.42
N GLU A 173 -20.64 -20.63 -19.73
CA GLU A 173 -20.10 -19.37 -20.26
C GLU A 173 -18.65 -19.15 -19.81
N TRP A 174 -17.75 -19.77 -20.51
CA TRP A 174 -16.31 -19.66 -20.24
C TRP A 174 -15.70 -18.47 -20.99
N SER A 175 -14.79 -17.77 -20.33
CA SER A 175 -14.04 -16.68 -20.95
C SER A 175 -13.13 -17.16 -22.06
N ASP A 176 -12.91 -16.28 -23.05
CA ASP A 176 -11.88 -16.47 -24.06
C ASP A 176 -10.47 -16.29 -23.46
N GLY A 177 -9.45 -16.71 -24.22
CA GLY A 177 -8.05 -16.51 -23.90
C GLY A 177 -7.26 -17.78 -23.62
N PRO A 178 -5.98 -17.65 -23.29
CA PRO A 178 -5.10 -18.79 -23.09
C PRO A 178 -5.42 -19.61 -21.82
N ILE A 179 -6.13 -18.99 -20.88
CA ILE A 179 -6.65 -19.63 -19.68
C ILE A 179 -8.12 -19.22 -19.56
N SER A 180 -9.03 -20.15 -19.79
CA SER A 180 -10.46 -19.89 -19.65
C SER A 180 -10.90 -20.00 -18.20
N SER A 181 -11.77 -19.11 -17.77
CA SER A 181 -12.41 -19.16 -16.46
C SER A 181 -13.93 -19.15 -16.61
N PRO A 182 -14.67 -19.78 -15.69
CA PRO A 182 -16.14 -19.76 -15.77
C PRO A 182 -16.64 -18.36 -15.44
N ILE A 183 -17.55 -17.86 -16.26
CA ILE A 183 -18.31 -16.62 -15.99
C ILE A 183 -19.43 -16.92 -15.00
N TYR A 184 -20.00 -18.11 -15.10
CA TYR A 184 -20.94 -18.65 -14.12
C TYR A 184 -20.35 -19.92 -13.49
N TYR A 185 -20.34 -19.96 -12.17
CA TYR A 185 -19.91 -21.12 -11.38
C TYR A 185 -20.77 -21.24 -10.12
N SER A 186 -21.28 -22.43 -9.86
CA SER A 186 -22.04 -22.72 -8.64
C SER A 186 -21.71 -24.11 -8.10
N GLU A 187 -21.87 -24.27 -6.80
CA GLU A 187 -21.84 -25.57 -6.13
C GLU A 187 -23.04 -25.73 -5.22
N VAL A 188 -23.60 -26.92 -5.20
CA VAL A 188 -24.64 -27.31 -4.25
C VAL A 188 -24.07 -28.46 -3.40
N VAL A 189 -23.70 -28.10 -2.19
CA VAL A 189 -23.07 -29.04 -1.24
C VAL A 189 -23.94 -29.12 0.02
N ASP A 190 -24.44 -30.30 0.30
CA ASP A 190 -25.19 -30.55 1.53
C ASP A 190 -24.30 -30.37 2.76
N ASN A 191 -24.80 -29.63 3.75
CA ASN A 191 -24.08 -29.31 4.99
C ASN A 191 -22.73 -28.58 4.76
N ALA A 192 -22.63 -27.79 3.66
CA ALA A 192 -21.49 -26.90 3.46
C ALA A 192 -21.36 -25.91 4.62
N ASP A 193 -20.13 -25.75 5.11
CA ASP A 193 -19.82 -24.83 6.19
C ASP A 193 -19.24 -23.53 5.63
N PHE A 194 -19.38 -22.47 6.42
CA PHE A 194 -18.76 -21.18 6.15
C PHE A 194 -17.62 -20.95 7.14
N ALA A 195 -16.51 -20.50 6.63
CA ALA A 195 -15.42 -20.02 7.48
C ALA A 195 -15.66 -18.55 7.83
N MET A 196 -15.57 -18.24 9.12
CA MET A 196 -15.62 -16.87 9.63
C MET A 196 -14.30 -16.55 10.30
N GLY A 197 -13.73 -15.40 9.95
CA GLY A 197 -12.51 -14.91 10.52
C GLY A 197 -12.71 -13.52 11.11
N THR A 198 -11.97 -13.22 12.15
CA THR A 198 -11.81 -11.87 12.67
C THR A 198 -10.39 -11.70 13.16
N GLY A 199 -9.85 -10.49 13.04
CA GLY A 199 -8.53 -10.20 13.52
C GLY A 199 -8.25 -8.72 13.62
N GLU A 200 -7.17 -8.43 14.32
CA GLU A 200 -6.58 -7.10 14.43
C GLU A 200 -5.11 -7.20 14.10
N ASP A 201 -4.62 -6.27 13.32
CA ASP A 201 -3.20 -6.12 13.04
C ASP A 201 -2.80 -4.65 13.11
N GLY A 202 -1.53 -4.41 13.38
CA GLY A 202 -0.98 -3.08 13.46
C GLY A 202 0.42 -3.01 12.88
N ARG A 203 0.77 -1.84 12.35
CA ARG A 203 2.10 -1.55 11.84
C ARG A 203 2.52 -0.16 12.26
N LYS A 204 3.66 -0.09 12.91
CA LYS A 204 4.32 1.17 13.23
C LYS A 204 5.67 1.27 12.54
N ASN A 205 5.82 2.26 11.68
CA ASN A 205 7.05 2.55 10.98
C ASN A 205 7.60 3.88 11.48
N ILE A 206 8.87 3.90 11.86
CA ILE A 206 9.58 5.12 12.24
C ILE A 206 10.84 5.19 11.40
N ASN A 207 10.94 6.24 10.59
CA ASN A 207 12.13 6.56 9.84
C ASN A 207 12.77 7.81 10.46
N LYS A 208 14.06 7.77 10.61
CA LYS A 208 14.87 8.89 11.07
C LYS A 208 16.06 9.00 10.14
N SER A 209 16.49 10.21 9.87
CA SER A 209 17.72 10.47 9.12
C SER A 209 18.37 11.73 9.68
N LEU A 210 19.67 11.68 9.81
CA LEU A 210 20.52 12.81 10.14
C LEU A 210 21.48 13.02 8.99
N GLY A 211 21.46 14.21 8.39
CA GLY A 211 22.35 14.60 7.30
C GLY A 211 23.33 15.70 7.74
N LEU A 212 24.55 15.61 7.24
CA LEU A 212 25.54 16.67 7.33
C LEU A 212 26.16 16.88 5.95
N ASN A 213 26.01 18.09 5.44
CA ASN A 213 26.61 18.51 4.20
C ASN A 213 27.58 19.66 4.46
N PHE A 214 28.73 19.64 3.78
CA PHE A 214 29.74 20.66 3.85
C PHE A 214 30.19 21.02 2.44
N ASP A 215 29.96 22.26 2.03
CA ASP A 215 30.34 22.82 0.73
C ASP A 215 31.40 23.92 0.92
N ILE A 216 32.46 23.88 0.12
CA ILE A 216 33.47 24.93 0.08
C ILE A 216 33.90 25.22 -1.35
N GLN A 217 33.80 26.49 -1.76
CA GLN A 217 34.40 27.01 -3.01
C GLN A 217 35.82 27.44 -2.70
N VAL A 218 36.81 26.64 -3.10
CA VAL A 218 38.23 26.90 -2.80
C VAL A 218 38.75 28.04 -3.67
N ASN A 219 38.36 28.07 -4.97
CA ASN A 219 38.64 29.13 -5.93
C ASN A 219 37.67 29.01 -7.11
N ASP A 220 37.79 29.81 -8.15
CA ASP A 220 36.88 29.86 -9.30
C ASP A 220 36.81 28.52 -10.08
N GLU A 221 37.81 27.65 -9.94
CA GLU A 221 37.90 26.40 -10.69
C GLU A 221 37.67 25.15 -9.81
N LEU A 222 37.72 25.28 -8.46
CA LEU A 222 37.67 24.15 -7.54
C LEU A 222 36.62 24.36 -6.44
N ALA A 223 35.62 23.47 -6.40
CA ALA A 223 34.70 23.30 -5.32
C ALA A 223 34.83 21.91 -4.71
N LEU A 224 34.66 21.81 -3.39
CA LEU A 224 34.64 20.56 -2.63
C LEU A 224 33.28 20.42 -1.94
N ASN A 225 32.69 19.25 -2.03
CA ASN A 225 31.48 18.87 -1.33
C ASN A 225 31.74 17.60 -0.53
N PHE A 226 31.28 17.60 0.72
CA PHE A 226 31.22 16.44 1.58
C PHE A 226 29.79 16.25 2.05
N ASP A 227 29.27 15.04 1.89
CA ASP A 227 27.89 14.69 2.27
C ASP A 227 27.89 13.38 3.08
N TYR A 228 27.19 13.38 4.21
CA TYR A 228 27.01 12.24 5.09
C TYR A 228 25.53 12.13 5.52
N HIS A 229 24.98 10.95 5.40
CA HIS A 229 23.64 10.60 5.88
C HIS A 229 23.66 9.28 6.67
N ASP A 230 22.88 9.26 7.77
CA ASP A 230 22.60 8.07 8.59
C ASP A 230 21.08 7.83 8.70
#